data_3e76c0f69bdebfdc53cbe0ee3f20c46c
#
_entry.id   3e76c0f69bdebfdc53cbe0ee3f20c46c
#
_cell.length_a   1.000
_cell.length_b   1.000
_cell.length_c   1.000
_cell.angle_alpha   90.00
_cell.angle_beta   90.00
_cell.angle_gamma   90.00
#
_symmetry.space_group_name_H-M   'P 1'
#
loop_
_entity.id
_entity.type
_entity.pdbx_description
1 polymer ?
#
loop_
_entity_poly.entity_id
_entity_poly.type
_entity_poly.pdbx_seq_one_letter_code
_entity_poly.pdbx_strand_id
1 'polypeptide(L)'
;MSKFAIVLFGFGLSALVAGAAMAQSEPRMTGLKLSGDDPIQIESDRLEVRDAEGIAIFTGNVNVVQGPTLLKSGKMTVYYATDGASESAPSAGPDASRIERLEVDENVYVKTETQVATADKASFDMKTEVLVMTGKEVVLSDDGNVLVGCKLTVQMATGHALLDGCGQSEGASGRVKMLLQPKSQSQ
;
A
#
# COMPACT_ATOMS: atom_id res chain seq x y z
N MET A 1 -53.88 56.57 29.79
CA MET A 1 -53.39 56.15 31.10
C MET A 1 -52.43 54.92 30.83
N SER A 2 -51.23 55.23 30.60
CA SER A 2 -50.04 54.98 31.37
C SER A 2 -49.93 53.58 32.00
N LYS A 3 -48.98 52.79 31.56
CA LYS A 3 -47.96 52.15 32.45
C LYS A 3 -46.80 51.64 31.66
N PHE A 4 -45.65 52.26 31.84
CA PHE A 4 -44.31 51.82 31.46
C PHE A 4 -43.94 50.56 32.25
N ALA A 5 -43.33 49.59 31.57
CA ALA A 5 -42.55 48.54 32.21
C ALA A 5 -41.20 48.41 31.47
N ILE A 6 -40.16 48.84 32.13
CA ILE A 6 -38.76 48.73 31.73
C ILE A 6 -38.31 47.30 32.00
N VAL A 7 -37.90 46.55 30.94
CA VAL A 7 -37.21 45.26 31.08
C VAL A 7 -35.75 45.48 30.73
N LEU A 8 -34.91 45.33 31.74
CA LEU A 8 -33.45 45.33 31.66
C LEU A 8 -32.98 44.07 30.94
N PHE A 9 -32.35 44.25 29.79
CA PHE A 9 -31.69 43.15 29.04
C PHE A 9 -30.28 42.98 29.58
N GLY A 10 -30.06 41.89 30.31
CA GLY A 10 -28.74 41.46 30.73
C GLY A 10 -27.94 40.88 29.57
N PHE A 11 -26.86 41.50 29.21
CA PHE A 11 -25.89 41.08 28.21
C PHE A 11 -25.03 39.95 28.78
N GLY A 12 -25.39 38.69 28.51
CA GLY A 12 -24.56 37.53 28.84
C GLY A 12 -23.52 37.31 27.72
N LEU A 13 -22.27 37.67 28.02
CA LEU A 13 -21.11 37.42 27.17
C LEU A 13 -20.72 35.94 27.26
N SER A 14 -21.24 35.10 26.35
CA SER A 14 -20.82 33.70 26.20
C SER A 14 -19.55 33.65 25.39
N ALA A 15 -18.41 33.40 26.02
CA ALA A 15 -17.15 33.12 25.37
C ALA A 15 -17.21 31.70 24.74
N LEU A 16 -17.33 31.63 23.44
CA LEU A 16 -17.11 30.39 22.66
C LEU A 16 -15.63 30.08 22.64
N VAL A 17 -15.21 29.10 23.42
CA VAL A 17 -13.88 28.49 23.32
C VAL A 17 -13.95 27.53 22.11
N ALA A 18 -13.46 27.97 20.96
CA ALA A 18 -13.23 27.11 19.80
C ALA A 18 -12.00 26.22 20.12
N GLY A 19 -12.24 25.00 20.55
CA GLY A 19 -11.22 23.97 20.65
C GLY A 19 -10.71 23.61 19.26
N ALA A 20 -9.49 23.99 18.90
CA ALA A 20 -8.79 23.50 17.74
C ALA A 20 -8.53 22.00 17.92
N ALA A 21 -9.31 21.16 17.24
CA ALA A 21 -9.02 19.75 17.12
C ALA A 21 -7.71 19.61 16.31
N MET A 22 -6.62 19.28 16.99
CA MET A 22 -5.38 18.84 16.35
C MET A 22 -5.69 17.53 15.65
N ALA A 23 -5.87 17.58 14.34
CA ALA A 23 -5.93 16.37 13.50
C ALA A 23 -4.54 15.71 13.57
N GLN A 24 -4.44 14.65 14.37
CA GLN A 24 -3.29 13.75 14.35
C GLN A 24 -3.32 13.05 12.99
N SER A 25 -2.41 13.43 12.10
CA SER A 25 -2.12 12.69 10.88
C SER A 25 -1.42 11.40 11.28
N GLU A 26 -2.19 10.33 11.44
CA GLU A 26 -1.64 8.98 11.52
C GLU A 26 -0.86 8.69 10.23
N PRO A 27 0.31 8.04 10.30
CA PRO A 27 1.06 7.64 9.11
C PRO A 27 0.23 6.62 8.33
N ARG A 28 -0.48 7.09 7.32
CA ARG A 28 -1.25 6.23 6.42
C ARG A 28 -0.30 5.74 5.34
N MET A 29 -0.10 4.43 5.26
CA MET A 29 0.59 3.79 4.15
C MET A 29 -0.29 3.84 2.87
N THR A 30 -0.60 5.05 2.42
CA THR A 30 -1.46 5.28 1.25
C THR A 30 -0.69 5.25 -0.07
N GLY A 31 0.63 5.03 -0.04
CA GLY A 31 1.49 5.13 -1.21
C GLY A 31 1.46 3.94 -2.17
N LEU A 32 0.96 2.78 -1.76
CA LEU A 32 0.93 1.57 -2.60
C LEU A 32 -0.46 1.37 -3.22
N LYS A 33 -0.98 2.36 -3.94
CA LYS A 33 -2.20 2.17 -4.73
C LYS A 33 -1.85 1.50 -6.05
N LEU A 34 -2.07 0.19 -6.14
CA LEU A 34 -2.14 -0.56 -7.41
C LEU A 34 -3.52 -0.38 -8.09
N SER A 35 -4.37 0.46 -7.54
CA SER A 35 -5.69 0.82 -8.05
C SER A 35 -5.72 2.31 -8.34
N GLY A 36 -5.32 2.69 -9.54
CA GLY A 36 -5.41 4.05 -10.06
C GLY A 36 -5.90 4.00 -11.51
N ASP A 37 -6.38 5.12 -12.02
CA ASP A 37 -6.74 5.26 -13.44
C ASP A 37 -5.50 5.30 -14.36
N ASP A 38 -4.29 5.29 -13.79
CA ASP A 38 -3.05 5.29 -14.55
C ASP A 38 -2.81 3.94 -15.23
N PRO A 39 -2.34 3.92 -16.48
CA PRO A 39 -2.01 2.69 -17.18
C PRO A 39 -0.88 1.94 -16.46
N ILE A 40 -1.01 0.62 -16.39
CA ILE A 40 0.02 -0.27 -15.85
C ILE A 40 0.94 -0.67 -17.00
N GLN A 41 2.23 -0.34 -16.89
CA GLN A 41 3.27 -0.81 -17.80
C GLN A 41 4.05 -1.93 -17.14
N ILE A 42 4.17 -3.09 -17.84
CA ILE A 42 4.93 -4.24 -17.35
C ILE A 42 5.99 -4.59 -18.39
N GLU A 43 7.23 -4.71 -17.94
CA GLU A 43 8.38 -5.17 -18.72
C GLU A 43 8.98 -6.41 -18.06
N SER A 44 9.43 -7.38 -18.85
CA SER A 44 10.12 -8.58 -18.39
C SER A 44 10.88 -9.23 -19.55
N ASP A 45 11.82 -10.12 -19.23
CA ASP A 45 12.55 -10.88 -20.27
C ASP A 45 11.62 -11.89 -20.98
N ARG A 46 10.61 -12.40 -20.27
CA ARG A 46 9.69 -13.41 -20.77
C ARG A 46 8.29 -13.25 -20.18
N LEU A 47 7.27 -13.39 -21.02
CA LEU A 47 5.86 -13.54 -20.66
C LEU A 47 5.35 -14.91 -21.12
N GLU A 48 4.70 -15.64 -20.24
CA GLU A 48 3.94 -16.85 -20.51
C GLU A 48 2.49 -16.63 -20.09
N VAL A 49 1.54 -16.80 -21.01
CA VAL A 49 0.10 -16.66 -20.73
C VAL A 49 -0.55 -18.03 -20.83
N ARG A 50 -1.30 -18.39 -19.81
CA ARG A 50 -2.10 -19.64 -19.73
C ARG A 50 -3.55 -19.27 -19.51
N ASP A 51 -4.24 -18.92 -20.60
CA ASP A 51 -5.61 -18.41 -20.53
C ASP A 51 -6.59 -19.40 -19.88
N ALA A 52 -6.44 -20.69 -20.17
CA ALA A 52 -7.29 -21.72 -19.56
C ALA A 52 -7.17 -21.80 -18.04
N GLU A 53 -6.04 -21.39 -17.50
CA GLU A 53 -5.75 -21.37 -16.05
C GLU A 53 -5.99 -19.98 -15.44
N GLY A 54 -6.22 -18.94 -16.24
CA GLY A 54 -6.32 -17.56 -15.80
C GLY A 54 -5.02 -17.03 -15.22
N ILE A 55 -3.87 -17.37 -15.83
CA ILE A 55 -2.55 -17.05 -15.29
C ILE A 55 -1.67 -16.41 -16.36
N ALA A 56 -1.00 -15.30 -16.01
CA ALA A 56 0.08 -14.72 -16.78
C ALA A 56 1.36 -14.65 -15.91
N ILE A 57 2.47 -15.20 -16.42
CA ILE A 57 3.74 -15.31 -15.70
C ILE A 57 4.80 -14.46 -16.40
N PHE A 58 5.29 -13.46 -15.71
CA PHE A 58 6.41 -12.62 -16.12
C PHE A 58 7.67 -13.10 -15.42
N THR A 59 8.74 -13.31 -16.16
CA THR A 59 9.99 -13.86 -15.63
C THR A 59 11.20 -13.09 -16.16
N GLY A 60 12.13 -12.81 -15.26
CA GLY A 60 13.39 -12.12 -15.55
C GLY A 60 13.22 -10.60 -15.63
N ASN A 61 13.96 -9.87 -14.80
CA ASN A 61 14.00 -8.41 -14.79
C ASN A 61 12.63 -7.73 -14.83
N VAL A 62 11.66 -8.30 -14.08
CA VAL A 62 10.29 -7.75 -14.06
C VAL A 62 10.31 -6.33 -13.51
N ASN A 63 9.72 -5.42 -14.27
CA ASN A 63 9.60 -4.01 -13.95
C ASN A 63 8.16 -3.56 -14.22
N VAL A 64 7.46 -3.11 -13.18
CA VAL A 64 6.07 -2.63 -13.28
C VAL A 64 6.02 -1.18 -12.86
N VAL A 65 5.43 -0.36 -13.70
CA VAL A 65 5.24 1.08 -13.45
C VAL A 65 3.76 1.41 -13.53
N GLN A 66 3.25 2.08 -12.51
CA GLN A 66 1.91 2.66 -12.49
C GLN A 66 1.95 4.01 -11.75
N GLY A 67 1.76 5.11 -12.49
CA GLY A 67 1.92 6.44 -11.93
C GLY A 67 3.28 6.60 -11.23
N PRO A 68 3.32 7.00 -9.96
CA PRO A 68 4.55 7.14 -9.18
C PRO A 68 5.09 5.82 -8.61
N THR A 69 4.34 4.72 -8.77
CA THR A 69 4.68 3.41 -8.19
C THR A 69 5.56 2.62 -9.15
N LEU A 70 6.67 2.13 -8.63
CA LEU A 70 7.61 1.24 -9.30
C LEU A 70 7.73 -0.06 -8.51
N LEU A 71 7.51 -1.22 -9.17
CA LEU A 71 7.79 -2.53 -8.61
C LEU A 71 8.85 -3.23 -9.46
N LYS A 72 9.82 -3.85 -8.81
CA LYS A 72 10.83 -4.71 -9.46
C LYS A 72 10.90 -6.06 -8.78
N SER A 73 11.16 -7.12 -9.59
CA SER A 73 11.32 -8.49 -9.08
C SER A 73 11.98 -9.40 -10.13
N GLY A 74 12.32 -10.62 -9.73
CA GLY A 74 12.75 -11.65 -10.69
C GLY A 74 11.57 -12.34 -11.38
N LYS A 75 10.41 -12.45 -10.68
CA LYS A 75 9.23 -13.11 -11.20
C LYS A 75 7.95 -12.45 -10.67
N MET A 76 6.93 -12.38 -11.52
CA MET A 76 5.58 -11.98 -11.14
C MET A 76 4.55 -12.90 -11.79
N THR A 77 3.56 -13.36 -11.02
CA THR A 77 2.42 -14.13 -11.50
C THR A 77 1.15 -13.33 -11.27
N VAL A 78 0.39 -13.13 -12.34
CA VAL A 78 -0.89 -12.44 -12.34
C VAL A 78 -1.99 -13.49 -12.47
N TYR A 79 -2.92 -13.54 -11.52
CA TYR A 79 -4.11 -14.36 -11.56
C TYR A 79 -5.29 -13.49 -11.97
N TYR A 80 -6.06 -13.92 -12.95
CA TYR A 80 -7.21 -13.18 -13.48
C TYR A 80 -8.42 -14.08 -13.72
N ALA A 81 -9.61 -13.51 -13.63
CA ALA A 81 -10.85 -14.23 -13.86
C ALA A 81 -10.96 -14.69 -15.33
N THR A 82 -11.35 -15.95 -15.53
CA THR A 82 -11.53 -16.58 -16.86
C THR A 82 -12.98 -16.54 -17.36
N ASP A 83 -13.90 -16.01 -16.54
CA ASP A 83 -15.33 -15.98 -16.86
C ASP A 83 -15.61 -15.15 -18.11
N GLY A 84 -16.02 -15.83 -19.19
CA GLY A 84 -16.37 -15.21 -20.47
C GLY A 84 -15.26 -15.14 -21.51
N ALA A 85 -14.24 -15.98 -21.41
CA ALA A 85 -13.32 -16.21 -22.52
C ALA A 85 -14.12 -16.77 -23.72
N SER A 86 -14.58 -15.86 -24.60
CA SER A 86 -14.94 -16.22 -25.97
C SER A 86 -13.73 -16.90 -26.58
N GLU A 87 -13.92 -18.02 -27.27
CA GLU A 87 -12.90 -18.77 -28.02
C GLU A 87 -12.28 -17.95 -29.20
N SER A 88 -12.14 -16.67 -29.05
CA SER A 88 -11.67 -15.72 -30.05
C SER A 88 -10.29 -15.21 -29.66
N ALA A 89 -9.27 -15.77 -30.31
CA ALA A 89 -7.87 -15.35 -30.36
C ALA A 89 -7.17 -15.14 -28.99
N PRO A 90 -5.91 -15.55 -28.82
CA PRO A 90 -5.16 -15.24 -27.61
C PRO A 90 -5.16 -13.72 -27.42
N SER A 91 -5.78 -13.25 -26.34
CA SER A 91 -5.73 -11.85 -25.97
C SER A 91 -4.29 -11.46 -25.66
N ALA A 92 -3.90 -10.24 -25.97
CA ALA A 92 -2.53 -9.75 -25.81
C ALA A 92 -2.06 -9.64 -24.33
N GLY A 93 -2.76 -10.31 -23.39
CA GLY A 93 -2.46 -10.34 -21.96
C GLY A 93 -3.72 -10.20 -21.10
N PRO A 94 -3.57 -10.28 -19.76
CA PRO A 94 -4.70 -10.15 -18.85
C PRO A 94 -5.26 -8.73 -18.91
N ASP A 95 -6.59 -8.61 -18.94
CA ASP A 95 -7.28 -7.35 -18.74
C ASP A 95 -7.10 -6.91 -17.28
N ALA A 96 -6.62 -5.70 -17.07
CA ALA A 96 -6.35 -5.16 -15.74
C ALA A 96 -7.60 -5.16 -14.82
N SER A 97 -8.80 -5.02 -15.39
CA SER A 97 -10.07 -5.06 -14.66
C SER A 97 -10.46 -6.45 -14.14
N ARG A 98 -9.81 -7.49 -14.64
CA ARG A 98 -10.07 -8.90 -14.31
C ARG A 98 -9.02 -9.52 -13.39
N ILE A 99 -8.00 -8.75 -13.00
CA ILE A 99 -6.97 -9.22 -12.09
C ILE A 99 -7.58 -9.46 -10.70
N GLU A 100 -7.36 -10.64 -10.15
CA GLU A 100 -7.81 -11.03 -8.82
C GLU A 100 -6.69 -11.00 -7.80
N ARG A 101 -5.48 -11.45 -8.20
CA ARG A 101 -4.33 -11.55 -7.31
C ARG A 101 -3.02 -11.41 -8.08
N LEU A 102 -2.06 -10.80 -7.41
CA LEU A 102 -0.67 -10.73 -7.85
C LEU A 102 0.22 -11.49 -6.87
N GLU A 103 1.14 -12.28 -7.37
CA GLU A 103 2.23 -12.88 -6.60
C GLU A 103 3.56 -12.45 -7.21
N VAL A 104 4.46 -11.99 -6.37
CA VAL A 104 5.76 -11.43 -6.76
C VAL A 104 6.84 -12.15 -5.96
N ASP A 105 7.82 -12.69 -6.66
CA ASP A 105 8.90 -13.46 -6.09
C ASP A 105 10.26 -12.92 -6.55
N GLU A 106 11.30 -13.23 -5.78
CA GLU A 106 12.70 -12.96 -6.10
C GLU A 106 13.05 -11.45 -6.05
N ASN A 107 13.56 -11.05 -4.89
CA ASN A 107 14.09 -9.69 -4.66
C ASN A 107 13.06 -8.58 -4.96
N VAL A 108 11.93 -8.68 -4.30
CA VAL A 108 10.85 -7.70 -4.45
C VAL A 108 11.31 -6.34 -3.95
N TYR A 109 11.19 -5.35 -4.81
CA TYR A 109 11.45 -3.94 -4.53
C TYR A 109 10.24 -3.13 -4.96
N VAL A 110 9.65 -2.38 -4.05
CA VAL A 110 8.53 -1.48 -4.32
C VAL A 110 8.92 -0.08 -3.90
N LYS A 111 8.71 0.88 -4.78
CA LYS A 111 8.94 2.31 -4.52
C LYS A 111 7.70 3.10 -4.89
N THR A 112 7.31 4.00 -4.02
CA THR A 112 6.31 5.05 -4.26
C THR A 112 6.97 6.42 -4.17
N GLU A 113 6.20 7.50 -4.11
CA GLU A 113 6.76 8.85 -3.94
C GLU A 113 7.59 9.00 -2.66
N THR A 114 7.11 8.44 -1.55
CA THR A 114 7.69 8.65 -0.21
C THR A 114 8.26 7.39 0.42
N GLN A 115 7.87 6.21 -0.07
CA GLN A 115 8.16 4.94 0.56
C GLN A 115 8.95 4.00 -0.34
N VAL A 116 9.80 3.21 0.27
CA VAL A 116 10.49 2.08 -0.36
C VAL A 116 10.31 0.85 0.52
N ALA A 117 9.88 -0.26 -0.08
CA ALA A 117 9.78 -1.54 0.60
C ALA A 117 10.56 -2.62 -0.16
N THR A 118 11.23 -3.51 0.58
CA THR A 118 11.93 -4.68 0.02
C THR A 118 11.54 -5.95 0.76
N ALA A 119 11.49 -7.07 0.05
CA ALA A 119 11.17 -8.39 0.59
C ALA A 119 11.68 -9.50 -0.35
N ASP A 120 11.59 -10.76 0.07
CA ASP A 120 11.84 -11.89 -0.84
C ASP A 120 10.61 -12.17 -1.72
N LYS A 121 9.41 -11.97 -1.15
CA LYS A 121 8.11 -12.23 -1.80
C LYS A 121 7.07 -11.17 -1.43
N ALA A 122 6.13 -10.95 -2.33
CA ALA A 122 4.93 -10.18 -2.05
C ALA A 122 3.70 -10.83 -2.69
N SER A 123 2.53 -10.64 -2.09
CA SER A 123 1.25 -10.98 -2.67
C SER A 123 0.25 -9.84 -2.44
N PHE A 124 -0.55 -9.57 -3.44
CA PHE A 124 -1.61 -8.58 -3.36
C PHE A 124 -2.93 -9.20 -3.82
N ASP A 125 -3.94 -9.16 -2.98
CA ASP A 125 -5.29 -9.60 -3.28
C ASP A 125 -6.16 -8.38 -3.61
N MET A 126 -6.68 -8.33 -4.84
CA MET A 126 -7.42 -7.18 -5.35
C MET A 126 -8.79 -7.03 -4.68
N LYS A 127 -9.41 -8.13 -4.25
CA LYS A 127 -10.74 -8.12 -3.65
C LYS A 127 -10.72 -7.62 -2.21
N THR A 128 -9.72 -8.03 -1.45
CA THR A 128 -9.57 -7.63 -0.04
C THR A 128 -8.68 -6.40 0.13
N GLU A 129 -8.00 -5.98 -0.93
CA GLU A 129 -7.01 -4.90 -0.94
C GLU A 129 -5.91 -5.11 0.11
N VAL A 130 -5.49 -6.37 0.30
CA VAL A 130 -4.45 -6.74 1.26
C VAL A 130 -3.15 -7.04 0.53
N LEU A 131 -2.10 -6.30 0.90
CA LEU A 131 -0.71 -6.58 0.54
C LEU A 131 -0.04 -7.36 1.67
N VAL A 132 0.64 -8.45 1.32
CA VAL A 132 1.49 -9.19 2.24
C VAL A 132 2.89 -9.28 1.63
N MET A 133 3.91 -8.83 2.37
CA MET A 133 5.31 -8.98 2.00
C MET A 133 5.99 -9.88 3.02
N THR A 134 6.81 -10.82 2.56
CA THR A 134 7.51 -11.78 3.41
C THR A 134 8.93 -12.01 2.94
N GLY A 135 9.82 -12.36 3.87
CA GLY A 135 11.20 -12.66 3.53
C GLY A 135 12.06 -12.94 4.75
N LYS A 136 13.33 -13.20 4.51
CA LYS A 136 14.35 -13.25 5.56
C LYS A 136 14.44 -11.91 6.28
N GLU A 137 14.24 -10.86 5.53
CA GLU A 137 14.14 -9.49 6.00
C GLU A 137 13.13 -8.74 5.11
N VAL A 138 12.18 -8.05 5.74
CA VAL A 138 11.29 -7.08 5.11
C VAL A 138 11.70 -5.72 5.64
N VAL A 139 12.09 -4.82 4.74
CA VAL A 139 12.47 -3.45 5.07
C VAL A 139 11.45 -2.49 4.49
N LEU A 140 10.95 -1.58 5.31
CA LEU A 140 10.13 -0.45 4.88
C LEU A 140 10.82 0.83 5.29
N SER A 141 11.08 1.69 4.31
CA SER A 141 11.59 3.04 4.51
C SER A 141 10.53 4.07 4.13
N ASP A 142 10.31 5.06 5.00
CA ASP A 142 9.37 6.15 4.81
C ASP A 142 9.97 7.45 5.36
N ASP A 143 10.26 8.39 4.47
CA ASP A 143 10.78 9.74 4.82
C ASP A 143 11.95 9.69 5.83
N GLY A 144 12.90 8.77 5.61
CA GLY A 144 14.09 8.57 6.46
C GLY A 144 13.86 7.66 7.68
N ASN A 145 12.63 7.31 8.02
CA ASN A 145 12.34 6.27 9.01
C ASN A 145 12.52 4.90 8.38
N VAL A 146 13.02 3.93 9.15
CA VAL A 146 13.23 2.57 8.65
C VAL A 146 12.62 1.58 9.63
N LEU A 147 11.80 0.67 9.10
CA LEU A 147 11.23 -0.46 9.83
C LEU A 147 11.78 -1.75 9.25
N VAL A 148 12.11 -2.71 10.11
CA VAL A 148 12.66 -4.01 9.72
C VAL A 148 11.92 -5.12 10.47
N GLY A 149 11.45 -6.12 9.73
CA GLY A 149 10.78 -7.31 10.24
C GLY A 149 10.92 -8.46 9.25
N CYS A 150 10.01 -9.44 9.29
CA CYS A 150 9.98 -10.57 8.35
C CYS A 150 8.66 -10.76 7.63
N LYS A 151 7.61 -10.13 8.11
CA LYS A 151 6.30 -10.11 7.44
C LYS A 151 5.61 -8.77 7.63
N LEU A 152 5.30 -8.11 6.55
CA LEU A 152 4.50 -6.89 6.51
C LEU A 152 3.13 -7.23 5.91
N THR A 153 2.06 -6.88 6.61
CA THR A 153 0.69 -6.97 6.11
C THR A 153 0.08 -5.58 6.08
N VAL A 154 -0.41 -5.15 4.94
CA VAL A 154 -1.04 -3.82 4.77
C VAL A 154 -2.44 -3.98 4.22
N GLN A 155 -3.42 -3.41 4.91
CA GLN A 155 -4.78 -3.25 4.43
C GLN A 155 -4.90 -1.88 3.74
N MET A 156 -4.90 -1.86 2.42
CA MET A 156 -4.87 -0.61 1.63
C MET A 156 -6.12 0.24 1.85
N ALA A 157 -7.29 -0.39 1.99
CA ALA A 157 -8.56 0.29 2.23
C ALA A 157 -8.55 1.17 3.49
N THR A 158 -7.87 0.72 4.56
CA THR A 158 -7.83 1.40 5.86
C THR A 158 -6.51 2.09 6.15
N GLY A 159 -5.45 1.75 5.41
CA GLY A 159 -4.06 2.15 5.68
C GLY A 159 -3.46 1.45 6.91
N HIS A 160 -4.11 0.40 7.44
CA HIS A 160 -3.59 -0.35 8.57
C HIS A 160 -2.43 -1.23 8.14
N ALA A 161 -1.29 -1.10 8.81
CA ALA A 161 -0.10 -1.89 8.55
C ALA A 161 0.34 -2.63 9.83
N LEU A 162 0.68 -3.91 9.67
CA LEU A 162 1.23 -4.76 10.72
C LEU A 162 2.56 -5.32 10.25
N LEU A 163 3.60 -5.09 11.02
CA LEU A 163 4.92 -5.66 10.78
C LEU A 163 5.26 -6.67 11.88
N ASP A 164 5.48 -7.91 11.51
CA ASP A 164 5.88 -8.98 12.40
C ASP A 164 7.40 -9.17 12.38
N GLY A 165 7.97 -9.50 13.53
CA GLY A 165 9.38 -9.88 13.65
C GLY A 165 9.66 -11.28 13.06
N CYS A 166 10.93 -11.64 13.00
CA CYS A 166 11.40 -12.85 12.29
C CYS A 166 11.22 -14.17 13.05
N GLY A 167 10.49 -14.23 14.15
CA GLY A 167 10.42 -15.45 14.97
C GLY A 167 11.78 -15.86 15.53
N GLN A 168 11.82 -16.95 16.31
CA GLN A 168 13.07 -17.52 16.84
C GLN A 168 13.69 -18.50 15.83
N SER A 169 14.21 -18.00 14.72
CA SER A 169 15.12 -18.77 13.88
C SER A 169 16.55 -18.46 14.29
N GLU A 170 17.43 -19.47 14.35
CA GLU A 170 18.82 -19.33 14.77
C GLU A 170 19.50 -18.18 14.01
N GLY A 171 19.91 -17.12 14.74
CA GLY A 171 20.69 -15.99 14.22
C GLY A 171 19.91 -14.71 13.88
N ALA A 172 18.58 -14.70 13.87
CA ALA A 172 17.79 -13.49 13.69
C ALA A 172 17.22 -13.01 15.03
N SER A 173 17.39 -11.72 15.36
CA SER A 173 16.65 -11.13 16.47
C SER A 173 15.18 -11.12 16.09
N GLY A 174 14.33 -11.95 16.73
CA GLY A 174 12.91 -12.11 16.42
C GLY A 174 12.04 -10.87 16.61
N ARG A 175 12.66 -9.69 16.77
CA ARG A 175 11.98 -8.43 17.06
C ARG A 175 11.92 -7.54 15.83
N VAL A 176 10.82 -6.81 15.71
CA VAL A 176 10.73 -5.65 14.81
C VAL A 176 11.74 -4.59 15.30
N LYS A 177 12.44 -3.99 14.34
CA LYS A 177 13.33 -2.85 14.58
C LYS A 177 12.75 -1.63 13.90
N MET A 178 12.88 -0.47 14.57
CA MET A 178 12.46 0.81 14.01
C MET A 178 13.53 1.85 14.27
N LEU A 179 13.95 2.54 13.23
CA LEU A 179 14.80 3.73 13.28
C LEU A 179 13.94 4.93 12.93
N LEU A 180 13.89 5.90 13.81
CA LEU A 180 13.19 7.18 13.60
C LEU A 180 14.20 8.30 13.39
N GLN A 181 14.01 9.07 12.33
CA GLN A 181 14.77 10.29 12.07
C GLN A 181 14.02 11.49 12.66
N PRO A 182 14.57 12.20 13.68
CA PRO A 182 13.96 13.42 14.15
C PRO A 182 13.98 14.47 13.03
N LYS A 183 12.80 15.01 12.69
CA LYS A 183 12.74 16.15 11.75
C LYS A 183 13.38 17.35 12.47
N SER A 184 14.52 17.84 11.98
CA SER A 184 15.07 19.11 12.43
C SER A 184 14.06 20.21 12.09
N GLN A 185 13.50 20.85 13.14
CA GLN A 185 12.71 22.05 12.95
C GLN A 185 13.68 23.15 12.47
N SER A 186 13.60 23.48 11.20
CA SER A 186 14.22 24.71 10.69
C SER A 186 13.46 25.87 11.32
N GLN A 187 14.15 26.58 12.22
CA GLN A 187 13.71 27.88 12.74
C GLN A 187 13.85 28.94 11.65
#